data_8ab856230ea61d842681f17b372ada90
#
_entry.id   8ab856230ea61d842681f17b372ada90
#
_cell.length_a   1.000
_cell.length_b   1.000
_cell.length_c   1.000
_cell.angle_alpha   90.00
_cell.angle_beta   90.00
_cell.angle_gamma   90.00
#
_symmetry.space_group_name_H-M   'P 1'
#
loop_
_entity.id
_entity.type
_entity.pdbx_description
1 polymer ?
#
loop_
_entity_poly.entity_id
_entity_poly.type
_entity_poly.pdbx_seq_one_letter_code
_entity_poly.pdbx_strand_id
1 'polypeptide(L)'
;NRRIPVKYLGELYFAERFKEWTNTQKYTFENLENDEPRIIIPLKNKGEIFGFQGRSLNPKSKLKYITIILDDHHPKIYGLDKVDWNKTVYIVEGPFDSMFIENSIAMVGADIDKTFFITNFETEFVMVYDNEKRNKQIVDRMEKAIEWKFPIVIWPDTINEKDINDMVLSGLNVRSVIESNVYSGLQAKTKLTSWKKT
;
A
#
# COMPACT_ATOMS: atom_id res chain seq x y z
N ASN A 1 -13.54 12.31 2.96
CA ASN A 1 -12.41 13.00 3.58
C ASN A 1 -11.48 11.95 4.22
N ARG A 2 -10.25 11.79 3.68
CA ARG A 2 -9.30 10.76 4.14
C ARG A 2 -8.30 11.27 5.19
N ARG A 3 -8.39 12.56 5.57
CA ARG A 3 -7.44 13.21 6.50
C ARG A 3 -5.97 13.04 6.10
N ILE A 4 -5.66 12.97 4.80
CA ILE A 4 -4.28 12.85 4.30
C ILE A 4 -3.40 13.94 4.94
N PRO A 5 -2.24 13.59 5.48
CA PRO A 5 -1.33 14.57 6.08
C PRO A 5 -0.91 15.65 5.06
N VAL A 6 -0.90 16.91 5.50
CA VAL A 6 -0.69 18.09 4.62
C VAL A 6 0.60 17.98 3.80
N LYS A 7 1.65 17.37 4.36
CA LYS A 7 2.94 17.17 3.67
C LYS A 7 2.82 16.37 2.36
N TYR A 8 1.77 15.56 2.19
CA TYR A 8 1.57 14.76 0.97
C TYR A 8 0.63 15.42 -0.05
N LEU A 9 -0.14 16.45 0.35
CA LEU A 9 -1.12 17.07 -0.55
C LEU A 9 -0.48 17.71 -1.79
N GLY A 10 0.74 18.27 -1.67
CA GLY A 10 1.49 18.83 -2.78
C GLY A 10 2.06 17.79 -3.75
N GLU A 11 1.98 16.51 -3.42
CA GLU A 11 2.49 15.42 -4.25
C GLU A 11 1.37 14.68 -5.00
N LEU A 12 0.12 15.02 -4.72
CA LEU A 12 -1.04 14.45 -5.36
C LEU A 12 -1.55 15.39 -6.45
N TYR A 13 -1.96 14.81 -7.57
CA TYR A 13 -2.51 15.57 -8.68
C TYR A 13 -3.95 15.13 -8.94
N PHE A 14 -4.65 15.84 -9.80
CA PHE A 14 -6.03 15.56 -10.16
C PHE A 14 -6.18 15.51 -11.67
N ALA A 15 -6.85 14.48 -12.17
CA ALA A 15 -7.26 14.39 -13.55
C ALA A 15 -8.80 14.26 -13.59
N GLU A 16 -9.46 15.25 -14.19
CA GLU A 16 -10.93 15.26 -14.34
C GLU A 16 -11.38 14.16 -15.30
N ARG A 17 -10.60 13.94 -16.36
CA ARG A 17 -10.76 12.89 -17.37
C ARG A 17 -9.53 12.01 -17.35
N PHE A 18 -9.55 10.98 -16.50
CA PHE A 18 -8.38 10.18 -16.22
C PHE A 18 -7.85 9.39 -17.42
N LYS A 19 -8.72 8.77 -18.20
CA LYS A 19 -8.32 7.97 -19.35
C LYS A 19 -7.70 8.84 -20.44
N GLU A 20 -8.33 9.98 -20.75
CA GLU A 20 -7.83 10.94 -21.72
C GLU A 20 -6.48 11.50 -21.29
N TRP A 21 -6.37 11.93 -20.05
CA TRP A 21 -5.11 12.41 -19.49
C TRP A 21 -4.03 11.32 -19.53
N THR A 22 -4.36 10.08 -19.15
CA THR A 22 -3.42 8.95 -19.20
C THR A 22 -2.86 8.75 -20.60
N ASN A 23 -3.72 8.81 -21.63
CA ASN A 23 -3.30 8.64 -23.02
C ASN A 23 -2.35 9.73 -23.51
N THR A 24 -2.28 10.90 -22.86
CA THR A 24 -1.24 11.91 -23.15
C THR A 24 0.12 11.53 -22.58
N GLN A 25 0.15 10.64 -21.56
CA GLN A 25 1.39 10.16 -20.94
C GLN A 25 1.84 8.83 -21.56
N LYS A 26 0.90 7.91 -21.71
CA LYS A 26 1.09 6.59 -22.32
C LYS A 26 -0.24 6.14 -22.92
N TYR A 27 -0.29 5.87 -24.23
CA TYR A 27 -1.50 5.33 -24.84
C TYR A 27 -1.87 3.99 -24.19
N THR A 28 -3.02 3.97 -23.52
CA THR A 28 -3.45 2.86 -22.67
C THR A 28 -4.92 2.50 -22.90
N PHE A 29 -5.78 3.50 -23.13
CA PHE A 29 -7.21 3.33 -23.25
C PHE A 29 -7.68 3.61 -24.67
N GLU A 30 -8.20 2.60 -25.34
CA GLU A 30 -8.87 2.74 -26.65
C GLU A 30 -10.25 3.39 -26.49
N ASN A 31 -10.98 2.96 -25.46
CA ASN A 31 -12.31 3.49 -25.16
C ASN A 31 -12.27 4.50 -24.02
N LEU A 32 -12.67 5.74 -24.33
CA LEU A 32 -12.73 6.86 -23.37
C LEU A 32 -14.12 7.05 -22.76
N GLU A 33 -15.10 6.18 -23.08
CA GLU A 33 -16.42 6.24 -22.45
C GLU A 33 -16.34 6.03 -20.95
N ASN A 34 -17.24 6.67 -20.22
CA ASN A 34 -17.31 6.61 -18.76
C ASN A 34 -15.98 6.98 -18.09
N ASP A 35 -15.25 7.93 -18.68
CA ASP A 35 -14.06 8.47 -18.04
C ASP A 35 -14.47 9.26 -16.79
N GLU A 36 -13.76 9.00 -15.70
CA GLU A 36 -14.12 9.54 -14.38
C GLU A 36 -12.92 10.27 -13.73
N PRO A 37 -13.20 11.27 -12.87
CA PRO A 37 -12.16 11.99 -12.18
C PRO A 37 -11.39 11.08 -11.18
N ARG A 38 -10.07 11.24 -11.17
CA ARG A 38 -9.19 10.48 -10.28
C ARG A 38 -8.12 11.37 -9.65
N ILE A 39 -7.75 11.02 -8.42
CA ILE A 39 -6.52 11.52 -7.80
C ILE A 39 -5.36 10.72 -8.40
N ILE A 40 -4.34 11.43 -8.83
CA ILE A 40 -3.11 10.85 -9.39
C ILE A 40 -2.06 10.80 -8.29
N ILE A 41 -1.54 9.62 -8.06
CA ILE A 41 -0.50 9.32 -7.07
C ILE A 41 0.75 8.91 -7.86
N PRO A 42 1.76 9.77 -8.01
CA PRO A 42 2.98 9.45 -8.74
C PRO A 42 3.78 8.33 -8.05
N LEU A 43 4.35 7.45 -8.85
CA LEU A 43 5.33 6.46 -8.43
C LEU A 43 6.71 6.98 -8.83
N LYS A 44 7.57 7.20 -7.84
CA LYS A 44 8.88 7.81 -8.02
C LYS A 44 10.00 6.92 -7.49
N ASN A 45 11.13 6.95 -8.17
CA ASN A 45 12.37 6.36 -7.72
C ASN A 45 13.54 7.27 -8.15
N LYS A 46 14.38 7.68 -7.21
CA LYS A 46 15.53 8.60 -7.44
C LYS A 46 15.12 9.90 -8.14
N GLY A 47 13.96 10.45 -7.78
CA GLY A 47 13.41 11.67 -8.34
C GLY A 47 12.66 11.50 -9.66
N GLU A 48 12.78 10.38 -10.34
CA GLU A 48 12.13 10.11 -11.62
C GLU A 48 10.75 9.47 -11.44
N ILE A 49 9.77 9.89 -12.23
CA ILE A 49 8.43 9.30 -12.25
C ILE A 49 8.44 8.12 -13.22
N PHE A 50 8.31 6.90 -12.70
CA PHE A 50 8.23 5.68 -13.51
C PHE A 50 6.81 5.16 -13.71
N GLY A 51 5.83 5.81 -13.09
CA GLY A 51 4.43 5.44 -13.21
C GLY A 51 3.54 6.27 -12.30
N PHE A 52 2.27 5.94 -12.28
CA PHE A 52 1.30 6.55 -11.38
C PHE A 52 0.12 5.63 -11.12
N GLN A 53 -0.57 5.90 -10.01
CA GLN A 53 -1.83 5.23 -9.69
C GLN A 53 -2.96 6.26 -9.68
N GLY A 54 -4.03 5.98 -10.41
CA GLY A 54 -5.25 6.78 -10.44
C GLY A 54 -6.30 6.24 -9.46
N ARG A 55 -6.57 6.95 -8.37
CA ARG A 55 -7.64 6.62 -7.40
C ARG A 55 -8.94 7.28 -7.79
N SER A 56 -9.98 6.50 -8.06
CA SER A 56 -11.33 7.02 -8.34
C SER A 56 -11.90 7.80 -7.16
N LEU A 57 -12.54 8.93 -7.46
CA LEU A 57 -13.34 9.70 -6.52
C LEU A 57 -14.79 9.19 -6.44
N ASN A 58 -15.21 8.37 -7.41
CA ASN A 58 -16.52 7.77 -7.42
C ASN A 58 -16.59 6.56 -6.48
N PRO A 59 -17.39 6.58 -5.40
CA PRO A 59 -17.53 5.46 -4.48
C PRO A 59 -18.11 4.19 -5.12
N LYS A 60 -18.83 4.35 -6.24
CA LYS A 60 -19.44 3.25 -7.00
C LYS A 60 -18.53 2.71 -8.11
N SER A 61 -17.33 3.28 -8.30
CA SER A 61 -16.40 2.79 -9.30
C SER A 61 -16.03 1.34 -9.05
N LYS A 62 -16.11 0.51 -10.08
CA LYS A 62 -15.69 -0.91 -10.03
C LYS A 62 -14.18 -1.04 -9.85
N LEU A 63 -13.42 -0.13 -10.48
CA LEU A 63 -11.96 -0.08 -10.38
C LEU A 63 -11.54 1.11 -9.50
N LYS A 64 -11.43 0.86 -8.22
CA LYS A 64 -11.00 1.87 -7.24
C LYS A 64 -9.64 2.46 -7.56
N TYR A 65 -8.73 1.64 -8.01
CA TYR A 65 -7.38 2.00 -8.40
C TYR A 65 -7.07 1.49 -9.80
N ILE A 66 -6.37 2.31 -10.59
CA ILE A 66 -5.78 1.92 -11.88
C ILE A 66 -4.31 2.32 -11.82
N THR A 67 -3.42 1.36 -12.07
CA THR A 67 -1.97 1.60 -12.06
C THR A 67 -1.47 1.65 -13.49
N ILE A 68 -0.71 2.68 -13.82
CA ILE A 68 -0.06 2.87 -15.12
C ILE A 68 1.45 2.92 -14.87
N ILE A 69 2.17 2.02 -15.48
CA ILE A 69 3.64 1.97 -15.45
C ILE A 69 4.16 2.56 -16.75
N LEU A 70 5.00 3.58 -16.63
CA LEU A 70 5.65 4.25 -17.75
C LEU A 70 6.98 3.57 -18.08
N ASP A 71 7.72 3.13 -17.05
CA ASP A 71 8.96 2.39 -17.16
C ASP A 71 8.91 1.13 -16.29
N ASP A 72 8.95 -0.04 -16.94
CA ASP A 72 8.85 -1.35 -16.30
C ASP A 72 10.16 -1.82 -15.61
N HIS A 73 11.25 -1.05 -15.71
CA HIS A 73 12.50 -1.36 -15.00
C HIS A 73 12.46 -1.06 -13.50
N HIS A 74 11.40 -0.41 -13.02
CA HIS A 74 11.21 -0.10 -11.62
C HIS A 74 10.25 -1.07 -10.93
N PRO A 75 10.47 -1.38 -9.63
CA PRO A 75 9.50 -2.17 -8.86
C PRO A 75 8.20 -1.38 -8.70
N LYS A 76 7.06 -2.07 -8.79
CA LYS A 76 5.71 -1.46 -8.63
C LYS A 76 5.44 -1.13 -7.17
N ILE A 77 6.17 -0.14 -6.66
CA ILE A 77 6.17 0.28 -5.26
C ILE A 77 6.02 1.80 -5.18
N TYR A 78 5.15 2.28 -4.30
CA TYR A 78 5.05 3.68 -3.94
C TYR A 78 5.97 3.99 -2.75
N GLY A 79 6.59 5.18 -2.75
CA GLY A 79 7.31 5.69 -1.60
C GLY A 79 8.82 5.41 -1.59
N LEU A 80 9.39 4.85 -2.65
CA LEU A 80 10.82 4.49 -2.72
C LEU A 80 11.76 5.67 -2.41
N ASP A 81 11.39 6.90 -2.78
CA ASP A 81 12.18 8.11 -2.54
C ASP A 81 12.01 8.68 -1.11
N LYS A 82 11.14 8.10 -0.30
CA LYS A 82 10.72 8.67 0.99
C LYS A 82 11.25 7.90 2.19
N VAL A 83 11.85 6.75 1.96
CA VAL A 83 12.28 5.85 3.03
C VAL A 83 13.76 6.01 3.34
N ASP A 84 14.06 5.93 4.63
CA ASP A 84 15.41 5.74 5.15
C ASP A 84 15.67 4.23 5.24
N TRP A 85 16.46 3.72 4.33
CA TRP A 85 16.78 2.28 4.21
C TRP A 85 17.60 1.73 5.39
N ASN A 86 18.17 2.61 6.22
CA ASN A 86 18.89 2.23 7.43
C ASN A 86 17.98 2.00 8.64
N LYS A 87 16.67 2.17 8.46
CA LYS A 87 15.64 1.95 9.48
C LYS A 87 14.67 0.88 9.03
N THR A 88 13.92 0.33 9.97
CA THR A 88 12.80 -0.57 9.65
C THR A 88 11.84 0.09 8.68
N VAL A 89 11.57 -0.58 7.55
CA VAL A 89 10.64 -0.13 6.52
C VAL A 89 9.34 -0.92 6.63
N TYR A 90 8.23 -0.21 6.81
CA TYR A 90 6.91 -0.81 6.83
C TYR A 90 6.35 -0.93 5.43
N ILE A 91 5.83 -2.12 5.08
CA ILE A 91 5.23 -2.38 3.76
C ILE A 91 3.73 -2.54 3.92
N VAL A 92 2.98 -1.63 3.33
CA VAL A 92 1.51 -1.60 3.38
C VAL A 92 0.90 -1.91 2.01
N GLU A 93 -0.42 -2.12 1.95
CA GLU A 93 -1.10 -2.48 0.71
C GLU A 93 -1.32 -1.30 -0.23
N GLY A 94 -1.60 -0.13 0.29
CA GLY A 94 -1.97 1.03 -0.51
C GLY A 94 -1.17 2.31 -0.23
N PRO A 95 -0.96 3.16 -1.25
CA PRO A 95 -0.25 4.43 -1.08
C PRO A 95 -0.87 5.35 -0.02
N PHE A 96 -2.20 5.38 0.10
CA PHE A 96 -2.84 6.22 1.12
C PHE A 96 -2.53 5.73 2.54
N ASP A 97 -2.45 4.42 2.76
CA ASP A 97 -2.13 3.85 4.06
C ASP A 97 -0.68 4.20 4.46
N SER A 98 0.25 4.15 3.50
CA SER A 98 1.64 4.54 3.76
C SER A 98 1.80 6.01 4.14
N MET A 99 0.90 6.90 3.73
CA MET A 99 0.96 8.33 4.09
C MET A 99 0.74 8.57 5.59
N PHE A 100 0.20 7.59 6.32
CA PHE A 100 -0.01 7.65 7.77
C PHE A 100 1.06 6.93 8.58
N ILE A 101 1.96 6.20 7.93
CA ILE A 101 3.03 5.46 8.59
C ILE A 101 4.37 6.05 8.18
N GLU A 102 5.16 6.39 9.18
CA GLU A 102 6.52 6.87 8.97
C GLU A 102 7.40 5.74 8.43
N ASN A 103 8.31 6.07 7.53
CA ASN A 103 9.25 5.13 6.91
C ASN A 103 8.56 3.91 6.27
N SER A 104 7.61 4.16 5.41
CA SER A 104 6.83 3.11 4.75
C SER A 104 6.80 3.22 3.24
N ILE A 105 6.63 2.07 2.60
CA ILE A 105 6.36 1.90 1.18
C ILE A 105 5.04 1.17 1.00
N ALA A 106 4.44 1.30 -0.18
CA ALA A 106 3.19 0.58 -0.48
C ALA A 106 3.31 -0.26 -1.75
N MET A 107 2.69 -1.44 -1.70
CA MET A 107 2.44 -2.27 -2.88
C MET A 107 1.45 -1.58 -3.81
N VAL A 108 1.69 -1.63 -5.12
CA VAL A 108 0.82 -0.97 -6.10
C VAL A 108 0.25 -2.00 -7.07
N GLY A 109 -0.74 -2.73 -6.59
CA GLY A 109 -1.53 -3.67 -7.40
C GLY A 109 -1.03 -5.11 -7.45
N ALA A 110 0.19 -5.40 -7.06
CA ALA A 110 0.75 -6.76 -7.01
C ALA A 110 1.65 -6.94 -5.79
N ASP A 111 1.94 -8.18 -5.42
CA ASP A 111 2.94 -8.49 -4.41
C ASP A 111 4.32 -7.97 -4.84
N ILE A 112 5.11 -7.55 -3.87
CA ILE A 112 6.50 -7.16 -4.11
C ILE A 112 7.30 -8.41 -4.51
N ASP A 113 8.06 -8.29 -5.60
CA ASP A 113 8.91 -9.37 -6.07
C ASP A 113 10.00 -9.70 -5.04
N LYS A 114 10.31 -10.99 -4.90
CA LYS A 114 11.35 -11.46 -3.96
C LYS A 114 12.71 -10.84 -4.24
N THR A 115 13.00 -10.52 -5.49
CA THR A 115 14.26 -9.86 -5.91
C THR A 115 14.44 -8.51 -5.22
N PHE A 116 13.36 -7.77 -4.99
CA PHE A 116 13.41 -6.49 -4.27
C PHE A 116 13.98 -6.66 -2.85
N PHE A 117 13.55 -7.70 -2.15
CA PHE A 117 14.06 -7.98 -0.78
C PHE A 117 15.49 -8.45 -0.78
N ILE A 118 15.91 -9.21 -1.81
CA ILE A 118 17.29 -9.68 -1.96
C ILE A 118 18.24 -8.49 -2.20
N THR A 119 17.82 -7.53 -3.04
CA THR A 119 18.63 -6.32 -3.32
C THR A 119 18.71 -5.37 -2.12
N ASN A 120 17.76 -5.45 -1.20
CA ASN A 120 17.71 -4.60 0.00
C ASN A 120 17.85 -5.43 1.28
N PHE A 121 18.72 -6.47 1.27
CA PHE A 121 18.82 -7.46 2.33
C PHE A 121 19.29 -6.91 3.69
N GLU A 122 19.94 -5.74 3.72
CA GLU A 122 20.38 -5.07 4.95
C GLU A 122 19.24 -4.30 5.64
N THR A 123 18.12 -4.08 4.93
CA THR A 123 16.98 -3.36 5.47
C THR A 123 16.03 -4.32 6.18
N GLU A 124 15.60 -3.96 7.39
CA GLU A 124 14.54 -4.67 8.09
C GLU A 124 13.18 -4.28 7.52
N PHE A 125 12.38 -5.26 7.11
CA PHE A 125 11.03 -5.06 6.62
C PHE A 125 9.98 -5.61 7.58
N VAL A 126 8.89 -4.85 7.77
CA VAL A 126 7.71 -5.31 8.50
C VAL A 126 6.50 -5.23 7.58
N MET A 127 5.80 -6.34 7.39
CA MET A 127 4.62 -6.41 6.53
C MET A 127 3.36 -6.00 7.30
N VAL A 128 2.58 -5.08 6.73
CA VAL A 128 1.36 -4.54 7.33
C VAL A 128 0.22 -4.68 6.33
N TYR A 129 -0.57 -5.72 6.47
CA TYR A 129 -1.72 -6.01 5.62
C TYR A 129 -3.01 -5.40 6.18
N ASP A 130 -4.03 -5.27 5.35
CA ASP A 130 -5.36 -4.84 5.77
C ASP A 130 -5.95 -5.79 6.83
N ASN A 131 -6.79 -5.26 7.73
CA ASN A 131 -7.45 -6.04 8.79
C ASN A 131 -8.67 -6.79 8.25
N GLU A 132 -8.45 -7.61 7.24
CA GLU A 132 -9.50 -8.41 6.58
C GLU A 132 -9.37 -9.90 6.89
N LYS A 133 -9.72 -10.31 8.10
CA LYS A 133 -9.58 -11.69 8.64
C LYS A 133 -10.17 -12.79 7.75
N ARG A 134 -11.22 -12.48 6.97
CA ARG A 134 -11.93 -13.42 6.09
C ARG A 134 -11.53 -13.30 4.63
N ASN A 135 -10.65 -12.38 4.29
CA ASN A 135 -10.14 -12.24 2.94
C ASN A 135 -9.00 -13.25 2.72
N LYS A 136 -9.31 -14.31 1.96
CA LYS A 136 -8.35 -15.37 1.69
C LYS A 136 -7.04 -14.84 1.08
N GLN A 137 -7.12 -13.85 0.19
CA GLN A 137 -5.90 -13.28 -0.43
C GLN A 137 -4.99 -12.62 0.60
N ILE A 138 -5.56 -11.90 1.58
CA ILE A 138 -4.78 -11.28 2.67
C ILE A 138 -4.14 -12.37 3.54
N VAL A 139 -4.91 -13.37 3.93
CA VAL A 139 -4.40 -14.49 4.75
C VAL A 139 -3.26 -15.22 4.03
N ASP A 140 -3.44 -15.56 2.75
CA ASP A 140 -2.42 -16.24 1.94
C ASP A 140 -1.12 -15.40 1.84
N ARG A 141 -1.24 -14.07 1.69
CA ARG A 141 -0.09 -13.15 1.69
C ARG A 141 0.61 -13.10 3.05
N MET A 142 -0.14 -13.06 4.14
CA MET A 142 0.43 -13.09 5.50
C MET A 142 1.17 -14.40 5.76
N GLU A 143 0.59 -15.54 5.36
CA GLU A 143 1.24 -16.86 5.47
C GLU A 143 2.55 -16.90 4.67
N LYS A 144 2.54 -16.42 3.44
CA LYS A 144 3.73 -16.32 2.58
C LYS A 144 4.81 -15.41 3.19
N ALA A 145 4.43 -14.27 3.75
CA ALA A 145 5.37 -13.37 4.43
C ALA A 145 6.05 -14.05 5.63
N ILE A 146 5.29 -14.82 6.42
CA ILE A 146 5.84 -15.60 7.54
C ILE A 146 6.80 -16.70 7.04
N GLU A 147 6.45 -17.39 5.95
CA GLU A 147 7.33 -18.40 5.32
C GLU A 147 8.64 -17.78 4.84
N TRP A 148 8.60 -16.56 4.35
CA TRP A 148 9.78 -15.77 3.96
C TRP A 148 10.51 -15.15 5.15
N LYS A 149 10.06 -15.44 6.39
CA LYS A 149 10.63 -14.97 7.66
C LYS A 149 10.51 -13.47 7.90
N PHE A 150 9.58 -12.78 7.21
CA PHE A 150 9.28 -11.39 7.52
C PHE A 150 8.46 -11.27 8.80
N PRO A 151 8.78 -10.31 9.66
CA PRO A 151 7.87 -9.84 10.69
C PRO A 151 6.58 -9.31 10.04
N ILE A 152 5.43 -9.59 10.65
CA ILE A 152 4.13 -9.11 10.20
C ILE A 152 3.36 -8.46 11.35
N VAL A 153 2.53 -7.49 11.02
CA VAL A 153 1.54 -6.96 11.95
C VAL A 153 0.30 -7.87 11.93
N ILE A 154 -0.15 -8.27 13.12
CA ILE A 154 -1.43 -8.98 13.28
C ILE A 154 -2.31 -8.12 14.17
N TRP A 155 -3.36 -7.56 13.58
CA TRP A 155 -4.25 -6.63 14.25
C TRP A 155 -4.98 -7.29 15.43
N PRO A 156 -5.10 -6.62 16.59
CA PRO A 156 -5.83 -7.16 17.74
C PRO A 156 -7.34 -7.19 17.45
N ASP A 157 -8.05 -8.10 18.13
CA ASP A 157 -9.49 -8.28 17.93
C ASP A 157 -10.33 -7.08 18.36
N THR A 158 -9.75 -6.16 19.11
CA THR A 158 -10.39 -4.90 19.53
C THR A 158 -10.48 -3.88 18.40
N ILE A 159 -9.78 -4.09 17.28
CA ILE A 159 -9.82 -3.20 16.12
C ILE A 159 -10.73 -3.80 15.06
N ASN A 160 -11.77 -3.05 14.70
CA ASN A 160 -12.75 -3.44 13.69
C ASN A 160 -12.55 -2.74 12.35
N GLU A 161 -11.77 -1.68 12.32
CA GLU A 161 -11.44 -0.92 11.12
C GLU A 161 -10.69 -1.81 10.13
N LYS A 162 -11.07 -1.68 8.86
CA LYS A 162 -10.58 -2.52 7.78
C LYS A 162 -9.13 -2.22 7.40
N ASP A 163 -8.80 -0.94 7.29
CA ASP A 163 -7.51 -0.45 6.80
C ASP A 163 -6.96 0.67 7.70
N ILE A 164 -5.71 1.04 7.47
CA ILE A 164 -5.03 2.08 8.23
C ILE A 164 -5.74 3.43 8.14
N ASN A 165 -6.26 3.78 6.95
CA ASN A 165 -6.98 5.02 6.79
C ASN A 165 -8.26 5.06 7.64
N ASP A 166 -9.01 3.97 7.70
CA ASP A 166 -10.21 3.87 8.54
C ASP A 166 -9.84 3.95 10.02
N MET A 167 -8.73 3.31 10.44
CA MET A 167 -8.20 3.41 11.82
C MET A 167 -7.86 4.85 12.20
N VAL A 168 -7.20 5.61 11.31
CA VAL A 168 -6.91 7.04 11.53
C VAL A 168 -8.19 7.87 11.61
N LEU A 169 -9.18 7.56 10.79
CA LEU A 169 -10.47 8.26 10.80
C LEU A 169 -11.25 8.03 12.10
N SER A 170 -11.14 6.82 12.68
CA SER A 170 -11.73 6.50 13.99
C SER A 170 -10.95 7.09 15.17
N GLY A 171 -9.76 7.66 14.93
CA GLY A 171 -8.94 8.31 15.94
C GLY A 171 -7.91 7.41 16.64
N LEU A 172 -7.68 6.21 16.10
CA LEU A 172 -6.65 5.30 16.62
C LEU A 172 -5.23 5.85 16.38
N ASN A 173 -4.36 5.64 17.35
CA ASN A 173 -2.93 5.84 17.17
C ASN A 173 -2.34 4.61 16.45
N VAL A 174 -2.41 4.63 15.13
CA VAL A 174 -2.01 3.49 14.29
C VAL A 174 -0.56 3.08 14.52
N ARG A 175 0.36 4.05 14.71
CA ARG A 175 1.76 3.77 14.99
C ARG A 175 1.93 2.90 16.25
N SER A 176 1.32 3.30 17.34
CA SER A 176 1.38 2.54 18.61
C SER A 176 0.77 1.14 18.46
N VAL A 177 -0.32 1.02 17.71
CA VAL A 177 -0.95 -0.28 17.45
C VAL A 177 -0.01 -1.19 16.64
N ILE A 178 0.59 -0.68 15.57
CA ILE A 178 1.55 -1.43 14.75
C ILE A 178 2.72 -1.89 15.61
N GLU A 179 3.42 -0.98 16.29
CA GLU A 179 4.61 -1.28 17.10
C GLU A 179 4.33 -2.34 18.19
N SER A 180 3.12 -2.36 18.74
CA SER A 180 2.71 -3.32 19.78
C SER A 180 2.26 -4.68 19.24
N ASN A 181 2.10 -4.82 17.92
CA ASN A 181 1.50 -6.01 17.31
C ASN A 181 2.35 -6.60 16.16
N VAL A 182 3.66 -6.37 16.17
CA VAL A 182 4.59 -7.02 15.26
C VAL A 182 4.96 -8.40 15.79
N TYR A 183 4.81 -9.42 14.96
CA TYR A 183 5.13 -10.81 15.30
C TYR A 183 5.98 -11.47 14.21
N SER A 184 6.81 -12.44 14.59
CA SER A 184 7.66 -13.19 13.67
C SER A 184 7.67 -14.68 13.96
N GLY A 185 8.12 -15.49 13.02
CA GLY A 185 8.36 -16.92 13.18
C GLY A 185 7.14 -17.71 13.71
N LEU A 186 7.33 -18.53 14.72
CA LEU A 186 6.28 -19.38 15.30
C LEU A 186 5.18 -18.55 15.98
N GLN A 187 5.56 -17.44 16.61
CA GLN A 187 4.59 -16.55 17.25
C GLN A 187 3.63 -15.95 16.23
N ALA A 188 4.13 -15.50 15.09
CA ALA A 188 3.29 -15.00 13.99
C ALA A 188 2.35 -16.10 13.46
N LYS A 189 2.85 -17.33 13.25
CA LYS A 189 2.00 -18.46 12.82
C LYS A 189 0.85 -18.74 13.79
N THR A 190 1.15 -18.78 15.08
CA THR A 190 0.14 -19.04 16.12
C THR A 190 -0.90 -17.93 16.18
N LYS A 191 -0.45 -16.69 16.19
CA LYS A 191 -1.32 -15.49 16.20
C LYS A 191 -2.19 -15.42 14.96
N LEU A 192 -1.63 -15.62 13.76
CA LEU A 192 -2.38 -15.62 12.50
C LEU A 192 -3.44 -16.73 12.48
N THR A 193 -3.13 -17.94 13.03
CA THR A 193 -4.08 -19.05 13.10
C THR A 193 -5.30 -18.68 13.97
N SER A 194 -5.11 -17.94 15.04
CA SER A 194 -6.21 -17.44 15.87
C SER A 194 -6.97 -16.31 15.18
N TRP A 195 -6.23 -15.34 14.63
CA TRP A 195 -6.79 -14.15 14.00
C TRP A 195 -7.72 -14.46 12.82
N LYS A 196 -7.37 -15.40 11.95
CA LYS A 196 -8.19 -15.78 10.79
C LYS A 196 -9.43 -16.60 11.14
N LYS A 197 -9.60 -17.04 12.40
CA LYS A 197 -10.77 -17.79 12.87
C LYS A 197 -11.85 -16.90 13.50
N THR A 198 -11.50 -15.68 13.87
CA THR A 198 -12.42 -14.68 14.43
C THR A 198 -13.00 -13.83 13.32
#